data_00b50cee00d0ff69bd1b0f766d255ef4
#
_entry.id   00b50cee00d0ff69bd1b0f766d255ef4
#
_cell.length_a   1.000
_cell.length_b   1.000
_cell.length_c   1.000
_cell.angle_alpha   90.00
_cell.angle_beta   90.00
_cell.angle_gamma   90.00
#
_symmetry.space_group_name_H-M   'P 1'
#
loop_
_entity.id
_entity.type
_entity.pdbx_description
1 polymer ?
#
loop_
_entity_poly.entity_id
_entity_poly.type
_entity_poly.pdbx_seq_one_letter_code
_entity_poly.pdbx_strand_id
1 'polypeptide(L)'
;ARARGAHIYAEVVGYGANCDAYHFTAPAPGGVGAIDCMKLTLADAGLAPEQVDHINAHGTGTHMNDACETAAIHAVFGAHAKEMTVVSTKSMTGHLLGGAGGIEAVFTALALRDQFAPPTIHYAQPDPECDLDYVPNTGRQQEMQYALSNSLGFGGHNACIALRRWEG
;
A
#
# COMPACT_ATOMS: atom_id res chain seq x y z
N ALA A 1 24.64 0.41 1.99
CA ALA A 1 24.56 -0.84 1.23
C ALA A 1 25.64 -0.88 0.12
N ARG A 2 25.67 0.07 -0.82
CA ARG A 2 26.60 0.10 -1.96
C ARG A 2 28.05 -0.05 -1.54
N ALA A 3 28.54 0.80 -0.60
CA ALA A 3 29.93 0.82 -0.16
C ALA A 3 30.44 -0.51 0.43
N ARG A 4 29.55 -1.36 0.94
CA ARG A 4 29.89 -2.68 1.49
C ARG A 4 29.51 -3.85 0.58
N GLY A 5 29.07 -3.58 -0.66
CA GLY A 5 28.67 -4.61 -1.63
C GLY A 5 27.46 -5.45 -1.20
N ALA A 6 26.57 -4.90 -0.36
CA ALA A 6 25.39 -5.63 0.09
C ALA A 6 24.36 -5.77 -1.04
N HIS A 7 23.67 -6.91 -1.08
CA HIS A 7 22.51 -7.07 -1.96
C HIS A 7 21.42 -6.06 -1.59
N ILE A 8 20.93 -5.32 -2.58
CA ILE A 8 19.86 -4.32 -2.43
C ILE A 8 18.61 -4.87 -3.08
N TYR A 9 17.52 -4.94 -2.34
CA TYR A 9 16.23 -5.48 -2.81
C TYR A 9 15.36 -4.37 -3.44
N ALA A 10 15.34 -3.22 -2.80
CA ALA A 10 14.61 -2.02 -3.22
C ALA A 10 15.22 -0.79 -2.55
N GLU A 11 14.79 0.38 -2.96
CA GLU A 11 15.16 1.65 -2.34
C GLU A 11 13.91 2.29 -1.71
N VAL A 12 14.01 2.73 -0.46
CA VAL A 12 12.97 3.54 0.17
C VAL A 12 13.19 4.97 -0.31
N VAL A 13 12.25 5.49 -1.08
CA VAL A 13 12.37 6.80 -1.74
C VAL A 13 11.48 7.87 -1.13
N GLY A 14 10.48 7.49 -0.33
CA GLY A 14 9.60 8.43 0.33
C GLY A 14 8.92 7.86 1.55
N TYR A 15 8.50 8.77 2.43
CA TYR A 15 7.78 8.47 3.66
C TYR A 15 6.76 9.57 3.96
N GLY A 16 5.60 9.17 4.44
CA GLY A 16 4.57 10.06 4.95
C GLY A 16 3.97 9.51 6.23
N ALA A 17 3.65 10.38 7.17
CA ALA A 17 2.92 10.03 8.37
C ALA A 17 2.06 11.19 8.83
N ASN A 18 0.89 10.87 9.36
CA ASN A 18 -0.01 11.84 9.96
C ASN A 18 -0.91 11.16 11.02
N CYS A 19 -1.86 11.89 11.54
CA CYS A 19 -2.86 11.36 12.45
C CYS A 19 -4.22 11.98 12.12
N ASP A 20 -5.26 11.15 12.00
CA ASP A 20 -6.64 11.59 11.77
C ASP A 20 -7.17 12.51 12.89
N ALA A 21 -6.74 12.27 14.12
CA ALA A 21 -7.25 12.94 15.34
C ALA A 21 -8.79 12.93 15.43
N TYR A 22 -9.42 11.88 14.92
CA TYR A 22 -10.86 11.75 14.78
C TYR A 22 -11.47 10.80 15.83
N HIS A 23 -11.04 9.54 15.83
CA HIS A 23 -11.57 8.50 16.71
C HIS A 23 -10.47 7.49 17.05
N PHE A 24 -10.59 6.81 18.22
CA PHE A 24 -9.53 5.92 18.67
C PHE A 24 -9.45 4.58 17.90
N THR A 25 -10.49 4.17 17.17
CA THR A 25 -10.47 2.93 16.37
C THR A 25 -11.01 3.07 14.94
N ALA A 26 -11.79 4.11 14.65
CA ALA A 26 -12.37 4.31 13.33
C ALA A 26 -11.55 5.32 12.51
N PRO A 27 -11.34 5.09 11.20
CA PRO A 27 -10.74 6.08 10.32
C PRO A 27 -11.65 7.31 10.21
N ALA A 28 -11.06 8.46 9.90
CA ALA A 28 -11.83 9.66 9.59
C ALA A 28 -12.70 9.44 8.33
N PRO A 29 -13.95 9.95 8.32
CA PRO A 29 -14.85 9.79 7.18
C PRO A 29 -14.19 10.21 5.87
N GLY A 30 -14.40 9.41 4.80
CA GLY A 30 -13.82 9.66 3.49
C GLY A 30 -12.32 9.38 3.38
N GLY A 31 -11.68 8.81 4.41
CA GLY A 31 -10.27 8.42 4.37
C GLY A 31 -9.30 9.60 4.31
N VAL A 32 -9.67 10.77 4.82
CA VAL A 32 -8.88 12.02 4.69
C VAL A 32 -7.46 11.84 5.18
N GLY A 33 -7.24 11.17 6.33
CA GLY A 33 -5.90 10.92 6.85
C GLY A 33 -5.08 10.01 5.94
N ALA A 34 -5.67 8.95 5.39
CA ALA A 34 -4.99 8.07 4.42
C ALA A 34 -4.65 8.82 3.12
N ILE A 35 -5.56 9.67 2.62
CA ILE A 35 -5.33 10.55 1.46
C ILE A 35 -4.11 11.42 1.70
N ASP A 36 -4.11 12.17 2.80
CA ASP A 36 -3.03 13.11 3.12
C ASP A 36 -1.71 12.37 3.36
N CYS A 37 -1.74 11.20 4.00
CA CYS A 37 -0.56 10.38 4.22
C CYS A 37 0.07 9.92 2.89
N MET A 38 -0.71 9.39 1.96
CA MET A 38 -0.21 9.00 0.64
C MET A 38 0.31 10.21 -0.15
N LYS A 39 -0.37 11.35 -0.11
CA LYS A 39 0.10 12.59 -0.76
C LYS A 39 1.43 13.08 -0.18
N LEU A 40 1.60 13.05 1.14
CA LEU A 40 2.88 13.36 1.79
C LEU A 40 3.99 12.42 1.33
N THR A 41 3.70 11.12 1.23
CA THR A 41 4.66 10.12 0.75
C THR A 41 5.09 10.38 -0.69
N LEU A 42 4.14 10.65 -1.57
CA LEU A 42 4.42 10.98 -2.98
C LEU A 42 5.24 12.27 -3.11
N ALA A 43 4.90 13.29 -2.32
CA ALA A 43 5.64 14.56 -2.31
C ALA A 43 7.08 14.38 -1.81
N ASP A 44 7.30 13.60 -0.74
CA ASP A 44 8.63 13.29 -0.22
C ASP A 44 9.46 12.47 -1.22
N ALA A 45 8.83 11.55 -1.93
CA ALA A 45 9.46 10.76 -2.99
C ALA A 45 9.72 11.54 -4.29
N GLY A 46 9.08 12.69 -4.49
CA GLY A 46 9.09 13.42 -5.76
C GLY A 46 8.37 12.68 -6.90
N LEU A 47 7.35 11.89 -6.55
CA LEU A 47 6.60 11.05 -7.51
C LEU A 47 5.27 11.70 -7.87
N ALA A 48 4.91 11.62 -9.15
CA ALA A 48 3.54 11.81 -9.60
C ALA A 48 2.71 10.54 -9.31
N PRO A 49 1.40 10.67 -9.04
CA PRO A 49 0.55 9.50 -8.78
C PRO A 49 0.61 8.44 -9.88
N GLU A 50 0.72 8.84 -11.14
CA GLU A 50 0.74 7.99 -12.32
C GLU A 50 2.00 7.09 -12.42
N GLN A 51 2.99 7.32 -11.58
CA GLN A 51 4.22 6.52 -11.54
C GLN A 51 4.13 5.31 -10.60
N VAL A 52 3.08 5.23 -9.78
CA VAL A 52 2.90 4.12 -8.82
C VAL A 52 2.22 2.94 -9.51
N ASP A 53 2.84 1.78 -9.46
CA ASP A 53 2.34 0.56 -10.11
C ASP A 53 1.60 -0.37 -9.15
N HIS A 54 1.90 -0.26 -7.85
CA HIS A 54 1.45 -1.23 -6.85
C HIS A 54 1.26 -0.59 -5.48
N ILE A 55 0.24 -1.02 -4.75
CA ILE A 55 0.05 -0.72 -3.32
C ILE A 55 -0.11 -2.01 -2.54
N ASN A 56 0.74 -2.19 -1.52
CA ASN A 56 0.44 -3.10 -0.41
C ASN A 56 -0.41 -2.32 0.60
N ALA A 57 -1.70 -2.53 0.55
CA ALA A 57 -2.68 -1.81 1.33
C ALA A 57 -2.66 -2.22 2.80
N HIS A 58 -3.13 -1.36 3.68
CA HIS A 58 -3.44 -1.75 5.05
C HIS A 58 -4.45 -2.90 5.08
N GLY A 59 -5.54 -2.81 4.30
CA GLY A 59 -6.41 -3.91 3.89
C GLY A 59 -6.68 -4.96 4.96
N THR A 60 -7.38 -4.59 6.04
CA THR A 60 -7.62 -5.48 7.18
C THR A 60 -8.70 -6.52 6.95
N GLY A 61 -9.44 -6.44 5.86
CA GLY A 61 -10.61 -7.28 5.61
C GLY A 61 -11.84 -6.83 6.40
N THR A 62 -11.84 -5.62 6.94
CA THR A 62 -13.02 -5.02 7.58
C THR A 62 -13.68 -4.07 6.60
N HIS A 63 -15.00 -4.12 6.49
CA HIS A 63 -15.77 -3.29 5.56
C HIS A 63 -15.39 -1.80 5.66
N MET A 64 -15.32 -1.26 6.89
CA MET A 64 -15.03 0.16 7.12
C MET A 64 -13.63 0.54 6.62
N ASN A 65 -12.62 -0.26 6.92
CA ASN A 65 -11.24 0.03 6.48
C ASN A 65 -11.13 -0.07 4.96
N ASP A 66 -11.61 -1.16 4.39
CA ASP A 66 -11.36 -1.49 2.99
C ASP A 66 -12.08 -0.52 2.05
N ALA A 67 -13.34 -0.16 2.36
CA ALA A 67 -14.07 0.88 1.63
C ALA A 67 -13.40 2.26 1.77
N CYS A 68 -12.97 2.62 2.99
CA CYS A 68 -12.33 3.90 3.26
C CYS A 68 -10.97 4.02 2.55
N GLU A 69 -10.15 2.96 2.59
CA GLU A 69 -8.84 2.94 1.91
C GLU A 69 -9.01 2.94 0.39
N THR A 70 -9.99 2.21 -0.15
CA THR A 70 -10.33 2.25 -1.59
C THR A 70 -10.71 3.66 -2.03
N ALA A 71 -11.59 4.33 -1.28
CA ALA A 71 -11.96 5.72 -1.56
C ALA A 71 -10.76 6.67 -1.50
N ALA A 72 -9.86 6.47 -0.54
CA ALA A 72 -8.64 7.26 -0.43
C ALA A 72 -7.70 7.04 -1.63
N ILE A 73 -7.54 5.80 -2.09
CA ILE A 73 -6.74 5.49 -3.29
C ILE A 73 -7.34 6.18 -4.52
N HIS A 74 -8.64 6.11 -4.73
CA HIS A 74 -9.30 6.84 -5.81
C HIS A 74 -9.07 8.35 -5.74
N ALA A 75 -9.14 8.94 -4.55
CA ALA A 75 -8.93 10.38 -4.35
C ALA A 75 -7.49 10.84 -4.63
N VAL A 76 -6.50 9.97 -4.43
CA VAL A 76 -5.08 10.29 -4.69
C VAL A 76 -4.71 10.03 -6.14
N PHE A 77 -5.13 8.89 -6.69
CA PHE A 77 -4.66 8.39 -7.98
C PHE A 77 -5.63 8.64 -9.15
N GLY A 78 -6.87 9.07 -8.86
CA GLY A 78 -7.85 9.36 -9.90
C GLY A 78 -8.12 8.17 -10.82
N ALA A 79 -8.05 8.40 -12.12
CA ALA A 79 -8.25 7.34 -13.12
C ALA A 79 -7.16 6.25 -13.07
N HIS A 80 -5.93 6.63 -12.69
CA HIS A 80 -4.78 5.72 -12.59
C HIS A 80 -4.98 4.62 -11.54
N ALA A 81 -5.84 4.83 -10.53
CA ALA A 81 -6.17 3.82 -9.53
C ALA A 81 -6.65 2.48 -10.13
N LYS A 82 -7.21 2.50 -11.34
CA LYS A 82 -7.67 1.31 -12.06
C LYS A 82 -6.56 0.60 -12.86
N GLU A 83 -5.41 1.23 -13.02
CA GLU A 83 -4.29 0.71 -13.80
C GLU A 83 -3.25 0.02 -12.89
N MET A 84 -3.30 0.29 -11.60
CA MET A 84 -2.38 -0.24 -10.61
C MET A 84 -2.99 -1.42 -9.84
N THR A 85 -2.15 -2.26 -9.26
CA THR A 85 -2.59 -3.32 -8.36
C THR A 85 -2.61 -2.85 -6.91
N VAL A 86 -3.64 -3.26 -6.17
CA VAL A 86 -3.82 -2.97 -4.75
C VAL A 86 -4.06 -4.28 -4.02
N VAL A 87 -3.11 -4.74 -3.23
CA VAL A 87 -3.23 -6.04 -2.55
C VAL A 87 -3.16 -5.89 -1.04
N SER A 88 -3.72 -6.85 -0.32
CA SER A 88 -3.46 -6.98 1.11
C SER A 88 -2.77 -8.30 1.41
N THR A 89 -1.49 -8.23 1.75
CA THR A 89 -0.71 -9.39 2.19
C THR A 89 -1.17 -9.92 3.54
N LYS A 90 -1.96 -9.15 4.30
CA LYS A 90 -2.64 -9.62 5.52
C LYS A 90 -3.61 -10.77 5.26
N SER A 91 -4.10 -10.91 4.03
CA SER A 91 -4.90 -12.09 3.64
C SER A 91 -4.15 -13.41 3.82
N MET A 92 -2.81 -13.38 3.73
CA MET A 92 -1.93 -14.54 3.87
C MET A 92 -1.33 -14.68 5.27
N THR A 93 -1.01 -13.56 5.92
CA THR A 93 -0.26 -13.56 7.19
C THR A 93 -1.11 -13.30 8.42
N GLY A 94 -2.32 -12.80 8.25
CA GLY A 94 -3.07 -12.15 9.34
C GLY A 94 -2.48 -10.78 9.69
N HIS A 95 -3.11 -10.09 10.62
CA HIS A 95 -2.68 -8.76 11.05
C HIS A 95 -1.67 -8.86 12.20
N LEU A 96 -0.41 -8.51 11.94
CA LEU A 96 0.68 -8.59 12.93
C LEU A 96 0.77 -7.37 13.85
N LEU A 97 -0.26 -6.53 13.90
CA LEU A 97 -0.30 -5.31 14.72
C LEU A 97 0.94 -4.43 14.50
N GLY A 98 1.70 -4.13 15.54
CA GLY A 98 2.92 -3.31 15.43
C GLY A 98 4.02 -3.90 14.54
N GLY A 99 3.97 -5.19 14.22
CA GLY A 99 4.89 -5.85 13.29
C GLY A 99 4.44 -5.79 11.82
N ALA A 100 3.18 -5.43 11.55
CA ALA A 100 2.60 -5.50 10.21
C ALA A 100 3.37 -4.67 9.18
N GLY A 101 3.61 -3.39 9.45
CA GLY A 101 4.30 -2.50 8.52
C GLY A 101 5.70 -2.95 8.14
N GLY A 102 6.44 -3.56 9.09
CA GLY A 102 7.78 -4.10 8.83
C GLY A 102 7.77 -5.28 7.85
N ILE A 103 6.88 -6.25 8.05
CA ILE A 103 6.79 -7.42 7.14
C ILE A 103 6.21 -7.02 5.79
N GLU A 104 5.26 -6.11 5.76
CA GLU A 104 4.64 -5.58 4.53
C GLU A 104 5.64 -4.79 3.68
N ALA A 105 6.53 -4.03 4.30
CA ALA A 105 7.64 -3.38 3.61
C ALA A 105 8.57 -4.40 2.95
N VAL A 106 8.87 -5.53 3.62
CA VAL A 106 9.66 -6.62 3.04
C VAL A 106 8.93 -7.25 1.85
N PHE A 107 7.64 -7.56 1.96
CA PHE A 107 6.88 -8.13 0.85
C PHE A 107 6.79 -7.18 -0.34
N THR A 108 6.61 -5.88 -0.10
CA THR A 108 6.60 -4.86 -1.16
C THR A 108 7.97 -4.76 -1.87
N ALA A 109 9.07 -4.81 -1.11
CA ALA A 109 10.41 -4.83 -1.69
C ALA A 109 10.65 -6.11 -2.53
N LEU A 110 10.16 -7.26 -2.07
CA LEU A 110 10.25 -8.52 -2.82
C LEU A 110 9.37 -8.51 -4.07
N ALA A 111 8.17 -7.95 -4.00
CA ALA A 111 7.28 -7.78 -5.15
C ALA A 111 7.96 -6.96 -6.26
N LEU A 112 8.60 -5.84 -5.90
CA LEU A 112 9.38 -5.02 -6.83
C LEU A 112 10.58 -5.77 -7.41
N ARG A 113 11.34 -6.51 -6.59
CA ARG A 113 12.49 -7.30 -7.06
C ARG A 113 12.06 -8.38 -8.05
N ASP A 114 11.02 -9.12 -7.71
CA ASP A 114 10.58 -10.30 -8.46
C ASP A 114 9.61 -9.95 -9.60
N GLN A 115 9.19 -8.68 -9.67
CA GLN A 115 8.21 -8.19 -10.65
C GLN A 115 6.92 -9.02 -10.60
N PHE A 116 6.46 -9.27 -9.37
CA PHE A 116 5.34 -10.16 -9.09
C PHE A 116 4.36 -9.49 -8.13
N ALA A 117 3.12 -9.30 -8.57
CA ALA A 117 2.04 -8.85 -7.70
C ALA A 117 1.49 -10.04 -6.89
N PRO A 118 1.70 -10.06 -5.56
CA PRO A 118 1.17 -11.12 -4.72
C PRO A 118 -0.36 -11.07 -4.68
N PRO A 119 -1.04 -12.20 -4.39
CA PRO A 119 -2.50 -12.20 -4.37
C PRO A 119 -3.07 -11.67 -3.05
N THR A 120 -4.28 -11.13 -3.10
CA THR A 120 -5.20 -11.09 -1.97
C THR A 120 -5.97 -12.40 -1.97
N ILE A 121 -5.62 -13.35 -1.06
CA ILE A 121 -6.25 -14.66 -1.00
C ILE A 121 -7.58 -14.62 -0.22
N HIS A 122 -8.37 -15.68 -0.34
CA HIS A 122 -9.71 -15.81 0.24
C HIS A 122 -10.73 -14.79 -0.29
N TYR A 123 -10.46 -14.23 -1.46
CA TYR A 123 -11.40 -13.33 -2.14
C TYR A 123 -12.55 -14.15 -2.72
N ALA A 124 -13.72 -14.09 -2.09
CA ALA A 124 -14.89 -14.90 -2.45
C ALA A 124 -15.93 -14.12 -3.26
N GLN A 125 -16.13 -12.85 -2.94
CA GLN A 125 -17.14 -12.01 -3.57
C GLN A 125 -16.61 -10.58 -3.75
N PRO A 126 -16.90 -9.95 -4.90
CA PRO A 126 -16.59 -8.53 -5.09
C PRO A 126 -17.49 -7.65 -4.20
N ASP A 127 -16.91 -6.58 -3.68
CA ASP A 127 -17.62 -5.52 -2.96
C ASP A 127 -17.73 -4.30 -3.87
N PRO A 128 -18.94 -3.74 -4.10
CA PRO A 128 -19.10 -2.55 -4.94
C PRO A 128 -18.34 -1.31 -4.46
N GLU A 129 -18.05 -1.21 -3.16
CA GLU A 129 -17.25 -0.12 -2.59
C GLU A 129 -15.73 -0.36 -2.68
N CYS A 130 -15.33 -1.58 -3.12
CA CYS A 130 -13.95 -1.99 -3.29
C CYS A 130 -13.75 -2.47 -4.74
N ASP A 131 -13.58 -1.54 -5.65
CA ASP A 131 -13.65 -1.77 -7.11
C ASP A 131 -12.30 -1.68 -7.84
N LEU A 132 -11.19 -1.81 -7.10
CA LEU A 132 -9.82 -1.81 -7.64
C LEU A 132 -9.35 -3.23 -8.01
N ASP A 133 -8.16 -3.32 -8.59
CA ASP A 133 -7.54 -4.62 -8.89
C ASP A 133 -6.81 -5.17 -7.66
N TYR A 134 -7.50 -6.00 -6.90
CA TYR A 134 -6.97 -6.61 -5.68
C TYR A 134 -6.18 -7.90 -5.91
N VAL A 135 -5.91 -8.27 -7.15
CA VAL A 135 -5.21 -9.51 -7.53
C VAL A 135 -5.83 -10.73 -6.82
N PRO A 136 -7.11 -11.06 -7.10
CA PRO A 136 -7.85 -12.03 -6.30
C PRO A 136 -7.28 -13.44 -6.43
N ASN A 137 -6.96 -14.06 -5.30
CA ASN A 137 -6.59 -15.45 -5.10
C ASN A 137 -5.32 -15.96 -5.80
N THR A 138 -4.91 -15.42 -6.93
CA THR A 138 -3.74 -15.87 -7.69
C THR A 138 -2.86 -14.69 -8.07
N GLY A 139 -1.62 -14.70 -7.59
CA GLY A 139 -0.64 -13.68 -7.96
C GLY A 139 -0.23 -13.77 -9.43
N ARG A 140 0.36 -12.71 -9.96
CA ARG A 140 0.78 -12.64 -11.36
C ARG A 140 2.05 -11.83 -11.56
N GLN A 141 2.74 -12.09 -12.68
CA GLN A 141 3.83 -11.24 -13.14
C GLN A 141 3.27 -9.86 -13.50
N GLN A 142 3.98 -8.83 -13.10
CA GLN A 142 3.64 -7.43 -13.36
C GLN A 142 4.89 -6.59 -13.34
N GLU A 143 5.11 -5.79 -14.37
CA GLU A 143 6.16 -4.78 -14.34
C GLU A 143 5.83 -3.70 -13.34
N MET A 144 6.76 -3.41 -12.44
CA MET A 144 6.60 -2.43 -11.37
C MET A 144 7.90 -1.68 -11.14
N GLN A 145 7.83 -0.37 -11.11
CA GLN A 145 8.96 0.50 -10.79
C GLN A 145 8.81 1.11 -9.40
N TYR A 146 7.60 1.50 -9.03
CA TYR A 146 7.29 2.10 -7.75
C TYR A 146 6.11 1.41 -7.06
N ALA A 147 6.24 1.23 -5.76
CA ALA A 147 5.18 0.68 -4.94
C ALA A 147 5.04 1.45 -3.63
N LEU A 148 3.81 1.52 -3.12
CA LEU A 148 3.51 2.03 -1.78
C LEU A 148 3.20 0.88 -0.82
N SER A 149 3.47 1.09 0.46
CA SER A 149 2.99 0.25 1.55
C SER A 149 2.31 1.11 2.61
N ASN A 150 1.02 0.90 2.81
CA ASN A 150 0.16 1.66 3.73
C ASN A 150 0.01 0.96 5.08
N SER A 151 0.05 1.73 6.14
CA SER A 151 -0.27 1.28 7.51
C SER A 151 -1.20 2.29 8.17
N LEU A 152 -2.43 1.87 8.44
CA LEU A 152 -3.46 2.69 9.08
C LEU A 152 -3.75 2.10 10.45
N GLY A 153 -3.42 2.80 11.52
CA GLY A 153 -3.45 2.27 12.89
C GLY A 153 -4.55 2.87 13.75
N PHE A 154 -4.90 2.16 14.81
CA PHE A 154 -5.74 2.71 15.87
C PHE A 154 -5.16 4.00 16.44
N GLY A 155 -6.02 4.89 16.92
CA GLY A 155 -5.65 6.25 17.30
C GLY A 155 -5.58 7.20 16.11
N GLY A 156 -5.91 6.71 14.90
CA GLY A 156 -5.85 7.49 13.66
C GLY A 156 -4.43 7.67 13.11
N HIS A 157 -3.47 6.87 13.57
CA HIS A 157 -2.10 6.94 13.06
C HIS A 157 -2.01 6.34 11.66
N ASN A 158 -1.55 7.13 10.70
CA ASN A 158 -1.33 6.69 9.33
C ASN A 158 0.16 6.81 8.99
N ALA A 159 0.70 5.82 8.31
CA ALA A 159 2.03 5.84 7.75
C ALA A 159 2.03 5.19 6.37
N CYS A 160 2.81 5.73 5.46
CA CYS A 160 2.99 5.18 4.13
C CYS A 160 4.48 5.32 3.75
N ILE A 161 5.02 4.29 3.10
CA ILE A 161 6.35 4.33 2.51
C ILE A 161 6.26 4.13 1.00
N ALA A 162 7.12 4.82 0.26
CA ALA A 162 7.31 4.60 -1.17
C ALA A 162 8.63 3.84 -1.40
N LEU A 163 8.55 2.77 -2.16
CA LEU A 163 9.69 1.98 -2.56
C LEU A 163 9.88 2.05 -4.08
N ARG A 164 11.15 2.03 -4.50
CA ARG A 164 11.56 1.94 -5.90
C ARG A 164 12.31 0.64 -6.13
N ARG A 165 12.06 0.01 -7.29
CA ARG A 165 12.84 -1.12 -7.77
C ARG A 165 14.32 -0.74 -7.85
N TRP A 166 15.18 -1.64 -7.40
CA TRP A 166 16.62 -1.49 -7.52
C TRP A 166 17.09 -2.06 -8.87
N GLU A 167 17.77 -1.26 -9.66
CA GLU A 167 18.24 -1.65 -11.01
C GLU A 167 19.77 -1.85 -11.10
N GLY A 168 20.49 -1.80 -9.94
CA GLY A 168 21.93 -2.01 -9.90
C GLY A 168 22.75 -0.75 -9.58
#